data_e20324344f4f6f0644877c55f3535c50
#
_entry.id   e20324344f4f6f0644877c55f3535c50
#
_cell.length_a   1.000
_cell.length_b   1.000
_cell.length_c   1.000
_cell.angle_alpha   90.00
_cell.angle_beta   90.00
_cell.angle_gamma   90.00
#
_symmetry.space_group_name_H-M   'P 1'
#
loop_
_entity.id
_entity.type
_entity.pdbx_description
1 polymer ?
#
loop_
_entity_poly.entity_id
_entity_poly.type
_entity_poly.pdbx_seq_one_letter_code
_entity_poly.pdbx_strand_id
1 'polypeptide(L)'
;MSNVHNFNAGPCVLPKEAVESTINAIRNFDNTGVGLMEISHRTPGWERIMAETRQLWRELLNIPDEYEVLFLGGGASTQFYMVPANLMKTKAAYLQTGVWAKKAAKEAKNFGKVDIVASSEDKTYNYIPKGWTVPADADYFHITTNNTIYGTEIRKDFSAAEVNNVMLVADMSSDIMSRPVDVTKYGLIYGGAQKNVGPAGVTFIIVRKDILGQIGDRAYMNPLPTMVDYRTHAAEEAKNISMFNTPPVLPIFVMHETLLWLKNTIGGVEEMNKINMKKSNLLYEEIDRNSMFVGTVANKEDRSIMNHCWVMAPGYEDKQDAFMAFAKECGMVGIKGHRSVGGFRASLYNACTVEDVEALVACMQEFEKKNK
;
A
#
# COMPACT_ATOMS: atom_id res chain seq x y z
N MET A 1 5.13 -12.79 29.41
CA MET A 1 4.36 -11.76 28.68
C MET A 1 3.59 -12.50 27.60
N SER A 2 2.29 -12.33 27.50
CA SER A 2 1.52 -12.88 26.37
C SER A 2 2.11 -12.32 25.07
N ASN A 3 2.37 -13.18 24.07
CA ASN A 3 2.77 -12.71 22.75
C ASN A 3 1.67 -11.77 22.22
N VAL A 4 2.05 -10.58 21.79
CA VAL A 4 1.14 -9.63 21.16
C VAL A 4 1.21 -9.84 19.64
N HIS A 5 0.05 -10.09 19.03
CA HIS A 5 -0.11 -10.28 17.59
C HIS A 5 -0.74 -9.02 16.98
N ASN A 6 0.03 -8.29 16.15
CA ASN A 6 -0.36 -6.97 15.64
C ASN A 6 -0.91 -7.06 14.22
N PHE A 7 -2.22 -6.84 14.07
CA PHE A 7 -2.96 -6.84 12.79
C PHE A 7 -3.41 -5.44 12.35
N ASN A 8 -2.76 -4.38 12.83
CA ASN A 8 -3.12 -3.01 12.47
C ASN A 8 -3.00 -2.76 10.96
N ALA A 9 -3.92 -1.97 10.44
CA ALA A 9 -4.03 -1.69 9.00
C ALA A 9 -3.10 -0.58 8.48
N GLY A 10 -2.33 0.04 9.37
CA GLY A 10 -1.36 1.09 9.04
C GLY A 10 -1.44 2.30 10.00
N PRO A 11 -0.32 2.68 10.64
CA PRO A 11 0.95 1.94 10.65
C PRO A 11 0.81 0.50 11.14
N CYS A 12 1.62 -0.39 10.56
CA CYS A 12 1.54 -1.82 10.82
C CYS A 12 2.80 -2.36 11.51
N VAL A 13 2.87 -3.69 11.66
CA VAL A 13 4.07 -4.39 12.14
C VAL A 13 5.24 -4.19 11.17
N LEU A 14 6.45 -4.04 11.72
CA LEU A 14 7.70 -3.95 10.98
C LEU A 14 8.57 -5.19 11.23
N PRO A 15 9.46 -5.58 10.31
CA PRO A 15 10.43 -6.63 10.56
C PRO A 15 11.29 -6.31 11.79
N LYS A 16 11.52 -7.28 12.66
CA LYS A 16 12.33 -7.08 13.87
C LYS A 16 13.75 -6.62 13.55
N GLU A 17 14.35 -7.20 12.50
CA GLU A 17 15.69 -6.83 12.01
C GLU A 17 15.74 -5.34 11.61
N ALA A 18 14.72 -4.85 10.91
CA ALA A 18 14.65 -3.44 10.52
C ALA A 18 14.53 -2.51 11.74
N VAL A 19 13.77 -2.92 12.75
CA VAL A 19 13.62 -2.16 14.01
C VAL A 19 14.95 -2.12 14.76
N GLU A 20 15.62 -3.25 14.95
CA GLU A 20 16.90 -3.33 15.67
C GLU A 20 18.01 -2.56 14.96
N SER A 21 18.12 -2.70 13.63
CA SER A 21 19.07 -1.91 12.82
C SER A 21 18.82 -0.41 12.98
N THR A 22 17.56 0.01 12.96
CA THR A 22 17.18 1.42 13.16
C THR A 22 17.55 1.93 14.56
N ILE A 23 17.31 1.14 15.62
CA ILE A 23 17.73 1.52 17.00
C ILE A 23 19.22 1.76 17.06
N ASN A 24 20.04 0.90 16.44
CA ASN A 24 21.47 1.05 16.40
C ASN A 24 21.90 2.30 15.62
N ALA A 25 21.27 2.55 14.46
CA ALA A 25 21.53 3.75 13.65
C ALA A 25 21.13 5.05 14.38
N ILE A 26 20.04 5.05 15.15
CA ILE A 26 19.66 6.20 15.99
C ILE A 26 20.73 6.52 17.02
N ARG A 27 21.38 5.51 17.58
CA ARG A 27 22.47 5.71 18.56
C ARG A 27 23.75 6.22 17.92
N ASN A 28 24.13 5.68 16.78
CA ASN A 28 25.38 6.01 16.10
C ASN A 28 25.30 5.56 14.63
N PHE A 29 24.93 6.48 13.74
CA PHE A 29 24.81 6.17 12.33
C PHE A 29 26.20 6.00 11.69
N ASP A 30 26.42 4.86 11.07
CA ASP A 30 27.63 4.55 10.27
C ASP A 30 28.96 4.79 11.04
N ASN A 31 28.93 4.60 12.37
CA ASN A 31 30.06 4.86 13.30
C ASN A 31 30.62 6.28 13.26
N THR A 32 29.83 7.27 12.87
CA THR A 32 30.22 8.67 12.76
C THR A 32 30.26 9.41 14.09
N GLY A 33 29.73 8.82 15.16
CA GLY A 33 29.50 9.49 16.45
C GLY A 33 28.23 10.35 16.48
N VAL A 34 27.50 10.44 15.36
CA VAL A 34 26.24 11.19 15.22
C VAL A 34 25.09 10.20 14.99
N GLY A 35 23.95 10.41 15.62
CA GLY A 35 22.78 9.58 15.46
C GLY A 35 22.02 9.85 14.14
N LEU A 36 21.33 8.84 13.63
CA LEU A 36 20.56 8.93 12.38
C LEU A 36 19.61 10.14 12.33
N MET A 37 19.02 10.53 13.45
CA MET A 37 18.08 11.65 13.52
C MET A 37 18.75 13.04 13.45
N GLU A 38 20.06 13.09 13.57
CA GLU A 38 20.85 14.33 13.65
C GLU A 38 21.76 14.51 12.42
N ILE A 39 21.90 13.47 11.56
CA ILE A 39 22.76 13.56 10.37
C ILE A 39 22.19 14.54 9.34
N SER A 40 23.07 15.23 8.65
CA SER A 40 22.67 15.98 7.46
C SER A 40 22.36 15.03 6.30
N HIS A 41 21.23 15.25 5.63
CA HIS A 41 20.84 14.50 4.43
C HIS A 41 21.78 14.73 3.22
N ARG A 42 22.79 15.58 3.35
CA ARG A 42 23.83 15.85 2.33
C ARG A 42 25.18 15.22 2.68
N THR A 43 25.20 14.30 3.63
CA THR A 43 26.41 13.52 3.93
C THR A 43 26.54 12.33 2.97
N PRO A 44 27.76 11.91 2.63
CA PRO A 44 27.96 10.74 1.75
C PRO A 44 27.28 9.47 2.28
N GLY A 45 27.25 9.27 3.61
CA GLY A 45 26.55 8.13 4.23
C GLY A 45 25.04 8.14 3.93
N TRP A 46 24.40 9.31 4.01
CA TRP A 46 22.98 9.41 3.67
C TRP A 46 22.71 9.31 2.17
N GLU A 47 23.54 9.94 1.33
CA GLU A 47 23.42 9.82 -0.14
C GLU A 47 23.51 8.35 -0.57
N ARG A 48 24.39 7.55 0.09
CA ARG A 48 24.48 6.10 -0.11
C ARG A 48 23.16 5.40 0.24
N ILE A 49 22.58 5.63 1.43
CA ILE A 49 21.29 5.03 1.84
C ILE A 49 20.20 5.36 0.84
N MET A 50 20.11 6.59 0.36
CA MET A 50 19.13 6.99 -0.66
C MET A 50 19.31 6.24 -1.98
N ALA A 51 20.55 6.09 -2.43
CA ALA A 51 20.89 5.36 -3.65
C ALA A 51 20.58 3.85 -3.51
N GLU A 52 21.01 3.23 -2.40
CA GLU A 52 20.73 1.83 -2.08
C GLU A 52 19.22 1.56 -1.96
N THR A 53 18.47 2.46 -1.32
CA THR A 53 17.02 2.32 -1.20
C THR A 53 16.35 2.30 -2.59
N ARG A 54 16.70 3.24 -3.49
CA ARG A 54 16.18 3.23 -4.87
C ARG A 54 16.58 1.97 -5.63
N GLN A 55 17.82 1.50 -5.43
CA GLN A 55 18.30 0.27 -6.07
C GLN A 55 17.53 -0.97 -5.58
N LEU A 56 17.24 -1.07 -4.27
CA LEU A 56 16.41 -2.14 -3.71
C LEU A 56 15.00 -2.16 -4.31
N TRP A 57 14.38 -0.99 -4.49
CA TRP A 57 13.09 -0.90 -5.20
C TRP A 57 13.17 -1.44 -6.62
N ARG A 58 14.23 -1.07 -7.37
CA ARG A 58 14.44 -1.54 -8.74
C ARG A 58 14.63 -3.06 -8.81
N GLU A 59 15.46 -3.59 -7.94
CA GLU A 59 15.74 -5.04 -7.89
C GLU A 59 14.51 -5.87 -7.48
N LEU A 60 13.82 -5.46 -6.43
CA LEU A 60 12.68 -6.21 -5.87
C LEU A 60 11.45 -6.22 -6.80
N LEU A 61 11.25 -5.19 -7.61
CA LEU A 61 10.12 -5.09 -8.54
C LEU A 61 10.53 -5.15 -10.01
N ASN A 62 11.81 -5.44 -10.32
CA ASN A 62 12.34 -5.45 -11.68
C ASN A 62 12.00 -4.14 -12.44
N ILE A 63 12.18 -2.98 -11.78
CA ILE A 63 11.83 -1.67 -12.36
C ILE A 63 12.85 -1.31 -13.44
N PRO A 64 12.43 -1.12 -14.73
CA PRO A 64 13.32 -0.74 -15.81
C PRO A 64 13.91 0.66 -15.64
N ASP A 65 15.00 0.94 -16.37
CA ASP A 65 15.68 2.24 -16.34
C ASP A 65 14.84 3.39 -16.88
N GLU A 66 13.80 3.10 -17.64
CA GLU A 66 12.80 4.05 -18.14
C GLU A 66 11.89 4.63 -17.05
N TYR A 67 12.00 4.13 -15.83
CA TYR A 67 11.25 4.63 -14.67
C TYR A 67 12.15 5.34 -13.69
N GLU A 68 11.56 6.29 -12.95
CA GLU A 68 12.17 6.87 -11.76
C GLU A 68 11.45 6.47 -10.50
N VAL A 69 12.22 6.29 -9.41
CA VAL A 69 11.69 5.96 -8.09
C VAL A 69 11.92 7.15 -7.17
N LEU A 70 10.83 7.73 -6.66
CA LEU A 70 10.85 8.92 -5.83
C LEU A 70 10.32 8.62 -4.42
N PHE A 71 10.88 9.30 -3.43
CA PHE A 71 10.42 9.26 -2.04
C PHE A 71 10.05 10.66 -1.58
N LEU A 72 8.76 10.87 -1.31
CA LEU A 72 8.22 12.17 -0.91
C LEU A 72 7.56 12.09 0.47
N GLY A 73 7.13 13.22 1.01
CA GLY A 73 6.25 13.30 2.16
C GLY A 73 4.77 13.39 1.79
N GLY A 74 3.89 13.46 2.78
CA GLY A 74 2.45 13.74 2.60
C GLY A 74 1.54 12.53 2.45
N GLY A 75 2.08 11.33 2.26
CA GLY A 75 1.29 10.09 2.09
C GLY A 75 0.53 10.04 0.76
N ALA A 76 -0.22 8.96 0.55
CA ALA A 76 -1.06 8.78 -0.63
C ALA A 76 -2.09 9.91 -0.81
N SER A 77 -2.54 10.54 0.29
CA SER A 77 -3.51 11.65 0.22
C SER A 77 -2.96 12.86 -0.53
N THR A 78 -1.66 13.14 -0.43
CA THR A 78 -1.00 14.17 -1.25
C THR A 78 -1.00 13.77 -2.72
N GLN A 79 -0.84 12.50 -3.04
CA GLN A 79 -0.86 12.01 -4.41
C GLN A 79 -2.25 12.13 -5.07
N PHE A 80 -3.33 12.12 -4.30
CA PHE A 80 -4.68 12.31 -4.85
C PHE A 80 -4.83 13.63 -5.61
N TYR A 81 -4.12 14.67 -5.21
CA TYR A 81 -4.09 15.93 -5.97
C TYR A 81 -2.82 16.10 -6.83
N MET A 82 -1.67 15.54 -6.44
CA MET A 82 -0.44 15.67 -7.24
C MET A 82 -0.57 14.93 -8.57
N VAL A 83 -1.16 13.74 -8.59
CA VAL A 83 -1.40 13.01 -9.84
C VAL A 83 -2.18 13.85 -10.85
N PRO A 84 -3.40 14.34 -10.56
CA PRO A 84 -4.11 15.16 -11.52
C PRO A 84 -3.43 16.50 -11.81
N ALA A 85 -2.76 17.12 -10.85
CA ALA A 85 -2.03 18.36 -11.08
C ALA A 85 -0.93 18.21 -12.16
N ASN A 86 -0.24 17.07 -12.16
CA ASN A 86 0.86 16.79 -13.10
C ASN A 86 0.39 16.15 -14.41
N LEU A 87 -0.68 15.36 -14.40
CA LEU A 87 -1.01 14.45 -15.50
C LEU A 87 -2.36 14.75 -16.19
N MET A 88 -3.23 15.57 -15.59
CA MET A 88 -4.57 15.80 -16.11
C MET A 88 -4.63 17.11 -16.89
N LYS A 89 -4.77 16.99 -18.21
CA LYS A 89 -4.97 18.13 -19.10
C LYS A 89 -6.44 18.47 -19.28
N THR A 90 -7.29 17.46 -19.42
CA THR A 90 -8.73 17.61 -19.71
C THR A 90 -9.61 16.76 -18.84
N LYS A 91 -9.35 15.45 -18.80
CA LYS A 91 -10.16 14.51 -18.02
C LYS A 91 -9.39 13.27 -17.62
N ALA A 92 -9.84 12.62 -16.56
CA ALA A 92 -9.33 11.33 -16.13
C ALA A 92 -10.46 10.33 -15.85
N ALA A 93 -10.15 9.05 -15.97
CA ALA A 93 -11.04 7.95 -15.68
C ALA A 93 -10.66 7.30 -14.34
N TYR A 94 -11.65 6.88 -13.55
CA TYR A 94 -11.45 6.25 -12.24
C TYR A 94 -12.30 5.00 -12.08
N LEU A 95 -11.70 3.92 -11.56
CA LEU A 95 -12.42 2.75 -11.07
C LEU A 95 -12.64 2.90 -9.56
N GLN A 96 -13.89 3.10 -9.14
CA GLN A 96 -14.23 3.41 -7.75
C GLN A 96 -14.55 2.12 -6.97
N THR A 97 -13.53 1.47 -6.44
CA THR A 97 -13.62 0.20 -5.69
C THR A 97 -13.55 0.36 -4.17
N GLY A 98 -13.51 1.60 -3.68
CA GLY A 98 -13.41 1.87 -2.25
C GLY A 98 -13.35 3.37 -1.93
N VAL A 99 -13.31 3.68 -0.64
CA VAL A 99 -13.29 5.07 -0.16
C VAL A 99 -12.02 5.81 -0.61
N TRP A 100 -10.88 5.12 -0.78
CA TRP A 100 -9.64 5.76 -1.22
C TRP A 100 -9.72 6.15 -2.69
N ALA A 101 -10.19 5.26 -3.56
CA ALA A 101 -10.49 5.58 -4.96
C ALA A 101 -11.51 6.72 -5.08
N LYS A 102 -12.57 6.72 -4.24
CA LYS A 102 -13.56 7.82 -4.19
C LYS A 102 -12.92 9.15 -3.79
N LYS A 103 -12.01 9.16 -2.81
CA LYS A 103 -11.28 10.38 -2.40
C LYS A 103 -10.34 10.88 -3.49
N ALA A 104 -9.58 9.98 -4.12
CA ALA A 104 -8.71 10.33 -5.24
C ALA A 104 -9.50 10.95 -6.40
N ALA A 105 -10.62 10.34 -6.79
CA ALA A 105 -11.52 10.89 -7.81
C ALA A 105 -12.12 12.24 -7.42
N LYS A 106 -12.42 12.45 -6.13
CA LYS A 106 -12.93 13.74 -5.61
C LYS A 106 -11.88 14.83 -5.76
N GLU A 107 -10.63 14.58 -5.37
CA GLU A 107 -9.55 15.56 -5.51
C GLU A 107 -9.27 15.89 -6.99
N ALA A 108 -9.30 14.89 -7.87
CA ALA A 108 -9.09 15.09 -9.31
C ALA A 108 -10.12 16.02 -9.96
N LYS A 109 -11.34 16.11 -9.44
CA LYS A 109 -12.38 17.05 -9.92
C LYS A 109 -12.00 18.52 -9.81
N ASN A 110 -11.01 18.86 -9.00
CA ASN A 110 -10.48 20.23 -8.90
C ASN A 110 -9.61 20.60 -10.11
N PHE A 111 -9.20 19.63 -10.94
CA PHE A 111 -8.27 19.79 -12.06
C PHE A 111 -8.93 19.61 -13.43
N GLY A 112 -10.07 18.93 -13.50
CA GLY A 112 -10.77 18.70 -14.76
C GLY A 112 -11.94 17.73 -14.62
N LYS A 113 -12.40 17.19 -15.75
CA LYS A 113 -13.51 16.23 -15.76
C LYS A 113 -13.06 14.88 -15.22
N VAL A 114 -13.89 14.23 -14.41
CA VAL A 114 -13.65 12.89 -13.88
C VAL A 114 -14.78 11.97 -14.30
N ASP A 115 -14.45 10.93 -15.05
CA ASP A 115 -15.37 9.88 -15.45
C ASP A 115 -15.18 8.66 -14.50
N ILE A 116 -16.23 8.27 -13.78
CA ILE A 116 -16.24 7.03 -13.00
C ILE A 116 -16.69 5.91 -13.92
N VAL A 117 -15.75 5.07 -14.37
CA VAL A 117 -16.05 4.01 -15.35
C VAL A 117 -16.85 2.86 -14.75
N ALA A 118 -16.68 2.59 -13.46
CA ALA A 118 -17.52 1.71 -12.67
C ALA A 118 -17.31 1.96 -11.18
N SER A 119 -18.29 1.54 -10.37
CA SER A 119 -18.25 1.65 -8.91
C SER A 119 -18.93 0.43 -8.28
N SER A 120 -18.41 -0.04 -7.16
CA SER A 120 -19.03 -1.03 -6.29
C SER A 120 -19.62 -0.44 -5.01
N GLU A 121 -19.85 0.87 -4.99
CA GLU A 121 -20.44 1.58 -3.84
C GLU A 121 -21.87 1.09 -3.51
N ASP A 122 -22.61 0.61 -4.51
CA ASP A 122 -23.96 0.02 -4.39
C ASP A 122 -24.04 -1.13 -3.38
N LYS A 123 -22.92 -1.87 -3.21
CA LYS A 123 -22.80 -2.99 -2.25
C LYS A 123 -21.67 -2.74 -1.24
N THR A 124 -21.47 -1.51 -0.83
CA THR A 124 -20.46 -1.14 0.17
C THR A 124 -19.06 -1.64 -0.22
N TYR A 125 -18.73 -1.61 -1.51
CA TYR A 125 -17.43 -2.00 -2.08
C TYR A 125 -16.99 -3.45 -1.79
N ASN A 126 -17.96 -4.38 -1.68
CA ASN A 126 -17.66 -5.78 -1.37
C ASN A 126 -17.35 -6.67 -2.59
N TYR A 127 -17.17 -6.07 -3.76
CA TYR A 127 -16.76 -6.75 -5.00
C TYR A 127 -15.94 -5.81 -5.90
N ILE A 128 -15.25 -6.38 -6.88
CA ILE A 128 -14.57 -5.62 -7.95
C ILE A 128 -15.48 -5.58 -9.19
N PRO A 129 -15.86 -4.38 -9.67
CA PRO A 129 -16.68 -4.26 -10.88
C PRO A 129 -15.97 -4.82 -12.11
N LYS A 130 -16.72 -5.48 -12.99
CA LYS A 130 -16.24 -6.04 -14.26
C LYS A 130 -17.01 -5.43 -15.44
N GLY A 131 -16.51 -5.62 -16.67
CA GLY A 131 -17.20 -5.19 -17.89
C GLY A 131 -17.20 -3.67 -18.13
N TRP A 132 -16.33 -2.93 -17.48
CA TRP A 132 -16.16 -1.50 -17.72
C TRP A 132 -15.27 -1.21 -18.94
N THR A 133 -15.36 0.00 -19.47
CA THR A 133 -14.53 0.47 -20.58
C THR A 133 -13.92 1.83 -20.22
N VAL A 134 -12.63 1.99 -20.43
CA VAL A 134 -11.93 3.28 -20.23
C VAL A 134 -12.16 4.16 -21.46
N PRO A 135 -12.61 5.43 -21.30
CA PRO A 135 -12.69 6.38 -22.42
C PRO A 135 -11.31 6.64 -23.04
N ALA A 136 -11.20 6.47 -24.35
CA ALA A 136 -9.92 6.59 -25.08
C ALA A 136 -9.31 8.02 -25.03
N ASP A 137 -10.11 9.03 -24.71
CA ASP A 137 -9.71 10.43 -24.59
C ASP A 137 -9.41 10.83 -23.14
N ALA A 138 -9.30 9.87 -22.21
CA ALA A 138 -8.85 10.15 -20.85
C ALA A 138 -7.32 10.32 -20.82
N ASP A 139 -6.85 11.32 -20.07
CA ASP A 139 -5.42 11.58 -19.88
C ASP A 139 -4.74 10.44 -19.11
N TYR A 140 -5.48 9.84 -18.15
CA TYR A 140 -5.08 8.63 -17.43
C TYR A 140 -6.31 7.87 -16.88
N PHE A 141 -6.08 6.60 -16.55
CA PHE A 141 -7.03 5.75 -15.83
C PHE A 141 -6.46 5.39 -14.45
N HIS A 142 -7.20 5.70 -13.39
CA HIS A 142 -6.77 5.47 -12.02
C HIS A 142 -7.47 4.27 -11.38
N ILE A 143 -6.68 3.41 -10.73
CA ILE A 143 -7.16 2.31 -9.90
C ILE A 143 -6.55 2.35 -8.50
N THR A 144 -7.24 1.78 -7.52
CA THR A 144 -6.70 1.42 -6.21
C THR A 144 -6.66 -0.09 -6.15
N THR A 145 -5.47 -0.67 -6.16
CA THR A 145 -5.30 -2.12 -6.35
C THR A 145 -5.79 -2.91 -5.15
N ASN A 146 -5.60 -2.40 -3.92
CA ASN A 146 -6.08 -3.07 -2.72
C ASN A 146 -6.87 -2.14 -1.79
N ASN A 147 -8.08 -2.56 -1.41
CA ASN A 147 -9.01 -1.80 -0.59
C ASN A 147 -8.89 -2.20 0.89
N THR A 148 -8.01 -1.54 1.61
CA THR A 148 -7.68 -1.78 3.01
C THR A 148 -8.89 -1.86 3.97
N ILE A 149 -9.98 -1.15 3.64
CA ILE A 149 -11.19 -1.04 4.48
C ILE A 149 -12.17 -2.17 4.18
N TYR A 150 -12.30 -2.57 2.93
CA TYR A 150 -13.36 -3.46 2.46
C TYR A 150 -12.88 -4.88 2.16
N GLY A 151 -11.57 -5.08 2.04
CA GLY A 151 -10.95 -6.39 1.82
C GLY A 151 -11.03 -6.89 0.38
N THR A 152 -11.25 -6.00 -0.60
CA THR A 152 -11.20 -6.33 -2.03
C THR A 152 -9.86 -5.96 -2.66
N GLU A 153 -9.39 -6.74 -3.64
CA GLU A 153 -8.10 -6.54 -4.30
C GLU A 153 -8.16 -6.85 -5.79
N ILE A 154 -7.49 -6.02 -6.59
CA ILE A 154 -7.24 -6.23 -8.02
C ILE A 154 -5.81 -6.76 -8.15
N ARG A 155 -5.66 -8.08 -8.35
CA ARG A 155 -4.34 -8.74 -8.50
C ARG A 155 -3.88 -8.87 -9.94
N LYS A 156 -4.62 -8.31 -10.86
CA LYS A 156 -4.33 -8.34 -12.30
C LYS A 156 -3.62 -7.08 -12.73
N ASP A 157 -2.50 -7.23 -13.46
CA ASP A 157 -1.87 -6.14 -14.19
C ASP A 157 -2.54 -6.04 -15.56
N PHE A 158 -3.27 -4.95 -15.82
CA PHE A 158 -4.01 -4.76 -17.06
C PHE A 158 -3.09 -4.53 -18.24
N SER A 159 -3.38 -5.17 -19.37
CA SER A 159 -2.72 -4.86 -20.64
C SER A 159 -3.18 -3.50 -21.19
N ALA A 160 -2.38 -2.90 -22.07
CA ALA A 160 -2.73 -1.65 -22.73
C ALA A 160 -4.09 -1.71 -23.45
N ALA A 161 -4.40 -2.83 -24.11
CA ALA A 161 -5.68 -3.03 -24.80
C ALA A 161 -6.88 -3.03 -23.85
N GLU A 162 -6.73 -3.60 -22.65
CA GLU A 162 -7.82 -3.65 -21.66
C GLU A 162 -8.14 -2.27 -21.07
N VAL A 163 -7.19 -1.37 -21.06
CA VAL A 163 -7.37 0.02 -20.63
C VAL A 163 -7.46 0.99 -21.81
N ASN A 164 -7.75 0.48 -23.01
CA ASN A 164 -7.91 1.26 -24.24
C ASN A 164 -6.71 2.15 -24.59
N ASN A 165 -5.50 1.67 -24.30
CA ASN A 165 -4.20 2.37 -24.43
C ASN A 165 -4.09 3.66 -23.59
N VAL A 166 -4.98 3.87 -22.64
CA VAL A 166 -4.91 4.98 -21.71
C VAL A 166 -3.86 4.68 -20.64
N MET A 167 -3.09 5.69 -20.24
CA MET A 167 -2.07 5.58 -19.20
C MET A 167 -2.67 5.09 -17.87
N LEU A 168 -2.21 3.96 -17.35
CA LEU A 168 -2.66 3.42 -16.08
C LEU A 168 -1.90 4.05 -14.91
N VAL A 169 -2.64 4.53 -13.91
CA VAL A 169 -2.14 5.06 -12.63
C VAL A 169 -2.69 4.22 -11.49
N ALA A 170 -1.85 3.79 -10.55
CA ALA A 170 -2.26 2.93 -9.46
C ALA A 170 -1.87 3.45 -8.08
N ASP A 171 -2.84 3.46 -7.15
CA ASP A 171 -2.58 3.48 -5.70
C ASP A 171 -2.33 2.05 -5.23
N MET A 172 -1.08 1.75 -4.90
CA MET A 172 -0.64 0.45 -4.37
C MET A 172 -0.22 0.55 -2.89
N SER A 173 -0.76 1.48 -2.13
CA SER A 173 -0.35 1.71 -0.74
C SER A 173 -0.40 0.46 0.14
N SER A 174 -1.32 -0.46 -0.11
CA SER A 174 -1.55 -1.60 0.79
C SER A 174 -1.19 -2.97 0.23
N ASP A 175 -0.68 -3.04 -1.00
CA ASP A 175 -0.28 -4.30 -1.64
C ASP A 175 1.06 -4.26 -2.39
N ILE A 176 1.73 -3.10 -2.47
CA ILE A 176 3.08 -3.02 -3.04
C ILE A 176 4.04 -3.98 -2.33
N MET A 177 4.94 -4.64 -3.06
CA MET A 177 5.90 -5.62 -2.54
C MET A 177 5.26 -6.87 -1.89
N SER A 178 3.95 -7.06 -1.98
CA SER A 178 3.27 -8.26 -1.46
C SER A 178 3.26 -9.41 -2.46
N ARG A 179 3.34 -9.09 -3.74
CA ARG A 179 3.36 -9.97 -4.90
C ARG A 179 4.16 -9.33 -6.03
N PRO A 180 4.61 -10.11 -7.02
CA PRO A 180 5.16 -9.57 -8.27
C PRO A 180 4.15 -8.65 -8.97
N VAL A 181 4.66 -7.54 -9.52
CA VAL A 181 3.90 -6.56 -10.29
C VAL A 181 4.68 -6.25 -11.57
N ASP A 182 4.04 -6.30 -12.72
CA ASP A 182 4.63 -5.83 -13.97
C ASP A 182 4.54 -4.30 -14.04
N VAL A 183 5.58 -3.63 -13.54
CA VAL A 183 5.65 -2.16 -13.50
C VAL A 183 5.47 -1.53 -14.89
N THR A 184 5.83 -2.24 -15.97
CA THR A 184 5.73 -1.74 -17.34
C THR A 184 4.30 -1.47 -17.82
N LYS A 185 3.30 -2.02 -17.13
CA LYS A 185 1.88 -1.77 -17.41
C LYS A 185 1.39 -0.41 -16.90
N TYR A 186 2.16 0.26 -16.06
CA TYR A 186 1.77 1.48 -15.38
C TYR A 186 2.56 2.68 -15.86
N GLY A 187 1.91 3.82 -16.03
CA GLY A 187 2.59 5.09 -16.22
C GLY A 187 3.09 5.67 -14.89
N LEU A 188 2.32 5.44 -13.83
CA LEU A 188 2.67 5.87 -12.48
C LEU A 188 2.06 4.93 -11.43
N ILE A 189 2.87 4.50 -10.47
CA ILE A 189 2.46 3.80 -9.25
C ILE A 189 2.82 4.68 -8.07
N TYR A 190 1.94 4.80 -7.07
CA TYR A 190 2.23 5.51 -5.85
C TYR A 190 1.65 4.80 -4.62
N GLY A 191 2.13 5.20 -3.44
CA GLY A 191 1.56 4.72 -2.19
C GLY A 191 2.28 5.22 -0.95
N GLY A 192 1.64 5.06 0.19
CA GLY A 192 2.25 5.34 1.49
C GLY A 192 2.98 4.12 2.04
N ALA A 193 4.20 4.31 2.55
CA ALA A 193 5.04 3.22 3.08
C ALA A 193 4.47 2.54 4.34
N GLN A 194 3.63 3.23 5.12
CA GLN A 194 3.18 2.83 6.46
C GLN A 194 2.35 1.52 6.54
N LYS A 195 2.10 0.89 5.40
CA LYS A 195 1.34 -0.35 5.34
C LYS A 195 2.25 -1.57 5.13
N ASN A 196 3.04 -1.59 4.06
CA ASN A 196 3.74 -2.81 3.69
C ASN A 196 5.27 -2.69 3.61
N VAL A 197 5.83 -1.50 3.49
CA VAL A 197 7.26 -1.32 3.20
C VAL A 197 8.02 -0.42 4.18
N GLY A 198 7.35 0.10 5.22
CA GLY A 198 8.01 0.95 6.21
C GLY A 198 7.04 1.63 7.17
N PRO A 199 7.48 2.66 7.91
CA PRO A 199 6.64 3.46 8.80
C PRO A 199 5.90 4.58 8.07
N ALA A 200 5.06 5.32 8.79
CA ALA A 200 4.47 6.56 8.31
C ALA A 200 5.56 7.62 8.04
N GLY A 201 5.35 8.45 7.02
CA GLY A 201 6.22 9.59 6.68
C GLY A 201 6.81 9.54 5.28
N VAL A 202 6.82 8.38 4.62
CA VAL A 202 7.30 8.22 3.23
C VAL A 202 6.14 7.92 2.30
N THR A 203 6.13 8.59 1.16
CA THR A 203 5.32 8.28 -0.01
C THR A 203 6.26 7.86 -1.13
N PHE A 204 6.11 6.65 -1.65
CA PHE A 204 6.86 6.19 -2.82
C PHE A 204 6.09 6.52 -4.09
N ILE A 205 6.83 6.86 -5.15
CA ILE A 205 6.30 7.03 -6.51
C ILE A 205 7.24 6.28 -7.46
N ILE A 206 6.68 5.49 -8.35
CA ILE A 206 7.38 4.89 -9.49
C ILE A 206 6.73 5.51 -10.72
N VAL A 207 7.47 6.30 -11.46
CA VAL A 207 6.95 7.07 -12.59
C VAL A 207 7.80 6.87 -13.84
N ARG A 208 7.16 6.69 -14.98
CA ARG A 208 7.84 6.55 -16.26
C ARG A 208 8.44 7.89 -16.70
N LYS A 209 9.70 7.89 -17.14
CA LYS A 209 10.48 9.12 -17.43
C LYS A 209 9.91 9.93 -18.59
N ASP A 210 9.31 9.28 -19.61
CA ASP A 210 8.64 9.99 -20.70
C ASP A 210 7.47 10.85 -20.20
N ILE A 211 6.78 10.40 -19.15
CA ILE A 211 5.70 11.15 -18.51
C ILE A 211 6.25 12.41 -17.84
N LEU A 212 7.39 12.31 -17.14
CA LEU A 212 8.06 13.47 -16.57
C LEU A 212 8.38 14.52 -17.63
N GLY A 213 8.88 14.10 -18.80
CA GLY A 213 9.15 14.99 -19.93
C GLY A 213 7.90 15.68 -20.50
N GLN A 214 6.70 15.12 -20.30
CA GLN A 214 5.43 15.63 -20.83
C GLN A 214 4.64 16.49 -19.82
N ILE A 215 5.08 16.63 -18.58
CA ILE A 215 4.32 17.34 -17.52
C ILE A 215 3.97 18.77 -17.92
N GLY A 216 4.88 19.50 -18.60
CA GLY A 216 4.60 20.85 -19.08
C GLY A 216 3.37 20.96 -19.98
N ASP A 217 3.11 19.93 -20.80
CA ASP A 217 1.97 19.86 -21.73
C ASP A 217 0.72 19.24 -21.08
N ARG A 218 0.90 18.40 -20.07
CA ARG A 218 -0.18 17.66 -19.39
C ARG A 218 -0.68 18.32 -18.11
N ALA A 219 0.15 19.15 -17.48
CA ALA A 219 -0.20 19.75 -16.21
C ALA A 219 -1.40 20.71 -16.29
N TYR A 220 -2.24 20.68 -15.26
CA TYR A 220 -3.36 21.62 -15.10
C TYR A 220 -2.93 23.08 -15.17
N MET A 221 -1.76 23.40 -14.66
CA MET A 221 -1.12 24.72 -14.79
C MET A 221 0.37 24.55 -15.09
N ASN A 222 0.94 25.50 -15.81
CA ASN A 222 2.37 25.55 -16.11
C ASN A 222 2.88 27.00 -15.90
N PRO A 223 3.80 27.27 -14.95
CA PRO A 223 4.46 26.27 -14.08
C PRO A 223 3.57 25.78 -12.97
N LEU A 224 3.80 24.53 -12.55
CA LEU A 224 3.25 23.98 -11.29
C LEU A 224 3.96 24.59 -10.08
N PRO A 225 3.32 24.63 -8.89
CA PRO A 225 4.04 24.89 -7.64
C PRO A 225 5.17 23.88 -7.47
N THR A 226 6.37 24.35 -7.13
CA THR A 226 7.62 23.57 -7.13
C THR A 226 7.50 22.22 -6.39
N MET A 227 6.88 22.22 -5.20
CA MET A 227 6.75 20.99 -4.39
C MET A 227 5.71 19.99 -4.95
N VAL A 228 4.86 20.43 -5.87
CA VAL A 228 3.84 19.57 -6.51
C VAL A 228 4.38 18.93 -7.79
N ASP A 229 5.36 19.55 -8.43
CA ASP A 229 5.93 19.10 -9.69
C ASP A 229 6.85 17.89 -9.50
N TYR A 230 6.50 16.74 -10.07
CA TYR A 230 7.33 15.54 -9.99
C TYR A 230 8.73 15.73 -10.57
N ARG A 231 8.90 16.61 -11.57
CA ARG A 231 10.22 16.92 -12.16
C ARG A 231 11.20 17.50 -11.15
N THR A 232 10.70 18.31 -10.21
CA THR A 232 11.50 18.86 -9.11
C THR A 232 12.15 17.76 -8.26
N HIS A 233 11.43 16.66 -8.06
CA HIS A 233 11.87 15.55 -7.22
C HIS A 233 12.68 14.51 -7.99
N ALA A 234 12.54 14.48 -9.33
CA ALA A 234 13.25 13.57 -10.22
C ALA A 234 14.63 14.10 -10.68
N ALA A 235 15.16 15.12 -10.05
CA ALA A 235 16.39 15.86 -10.37
C ALA A 235 17.37 15.19 -11.37
N GLU A 236 18.06 15.99 -12.19
CA GLU A 236 19.00 15.47 -13.19
C GLU A 236 20.18 14.71 -12.59
N GLU A 237 20.71 15.19 -11.44
CA GLU A 237 21.77 14.51 -10.71
C GLU A 237 21.17 13.44 -9.77
N ALA A 238 21.56 12.17 -9.97
CA ALA A 238 21.04 11.03 -9.21
C ALA A 238 21.12 11.20 -7.68
N LYS A 239 22.17 11.88 -7.18
CA LYS A 239 22.34 12.17 -5.73
C LYS A 239 21.27 13.14 -5.18
N ASN A 240 20.62 13.93 -6.05
CA ASN A 240 19.60 14.92 -5.68
C ASN A 240 18.17 14.40 -5.82
N ILE A 241 17.96 13.20 -6.38
CA ILE A 241 16.64 12.60 -6.54
C ILE A 241 15.99 12.44 -5.16
N SER A 242 14.76 12.96 -5.01
CA SER A 242 13.99 13.01 -3.76
C SER A 242 14.63 13.85 -2.64
N MET A 243 15.62 14.67 -2.96
CA MET A 243 16.34 15.53 -2.00
C MET A 243 16.30 17.02 -2.35
N PHE A 244 15.27 17.46 -3.06
CA PHE A 244 15.02 18.89 -3.32
C PHE A 244 14.94 19.67 -2.00
N ASN A 245 14.19 19.16 -1.03
CA ASN A 245 14.19 19.58 0.35
C ASN A 245 14.63 18.43 1.25
N THR A 246 14.80 18.67 2.55
CA THR A 246 15.18 17.64 3.53
C THR A 246 14.18 16.48 3.49
N PRO A 247 14.62 15.27 3.14
CA PRO A 247 13.75 14.10 3.10
C PRO A 247 13.44 13.60 4.53
N PRO A 248 12.39 12.79 4.71
CA PRO A 248 12.09 12.17 6.01
C PRO A 248 13.11 11.06 6.32
N VAL A 249 14.28 11.44 6.87
CA VAL A 249 15.46 10.59 7.05
C VAL A 249 15.13 9.29 7.78
N LEU A 250 14.59 9.39 9.00
CA LEU A 250 14.28 8.19 9.81
C LEU A 250 13.28 7.23 9.11
N PRO A 251 12.14 7.67 8.58
CA PRO A 251 11.23 6.77 7.88
C PRO A 251 11.83 6.13 6.62
N ILE A 252 12.67 6.84 5.87
CA ILE A 252 13.36 6.28 4.70
C ILE A 252 14.37 5.21 5.13
N PHE A 253 15.11 5.43 6.22
CA PHE A 253 16.04 4.43 6.74
C PHE A 253 15.31 3.16 7.17
N VAL A 254 14.20 3.26 7.90
CA VAL A 254 13.38 2.08 8.27
C VAL A 254 12.85 1.36 7.02
N MET A 255 12.45 2.10 5.99
CA MET A 255 12.04 1.51 4.71
C MET A 255 13.21 0.78 4.04
N HIS A 256 14.41 1.37 4.01
CA HIS A 256 15.63 0.73 3.52
C HIS A 256 15.88 -0.62 4.21
N GLU A 257 15.88 -0.64 5.54
CA GLU A 257 16.09 -1.86 6.33
C GLU A 257 14.97 -2.90 6.10
N THR A 258 13.73 -2.45 5.94
CA THR A 258 12.59 -3.33 5.60
C THR A 258 12.78 -3.99 4.23
N LEU A 259 13.29 -3.25 3.24
CA LEU A 259 13.58 -3.79 1.90
C LEU A 259 14.79 -4.72 1.90
N LEU A 260 15.82 -4.44 2.72
CA LEU A 260 16.94 -5.36 2.93
C LEU A 260 16.48 -6.68 3.55
N TRP A 261 15.60 -6.64 4.56
CA TRP A 261 14.97 -7.82 5.12
C TRP A 261 14.19 -8.60 4.05
N LEU A 262 13.36 -7.91 3.24
CA LEU A 262 12.60 -8.55 2.17
C LEU A 262 13.51 -9.25 1.14
N LYS A 263 14.63 -8.61 0.77
CA LYS A 263 15.59 -9.16 -0.17
C LYS A 263 16.40 -10.31 0.42
N ASN A 264 17.02 -10.09 1.59
CA ASN A 264 18.08 -10.98 2.09
C ASN A 264 17.53 -12.08 3.01
N THR A 265 16.50 -11.80 3.83
CA THR A 265 15.92 -12.78 4.78
C THR A 265 14.78 -13.54 4.13
N ILE A 266 13.91 -12.87 3.39
CA ILE A 266 12.76 -13.50 2.74
C ILE A 266 13.15 -14.12 1.39
N GLY A 267 14.06 -13.51 0.64
CA GLY A 267 14.46 -13.96 -0.69
C GLY A 267 13.72 -13.27 -1.85
N GLY A 268 13.09 -12.11 -1.58
CA GLY A 268 12.43 -11.30 -2.60
C GLY A 268 10.90 -11.40 -2.59
N VAL A 269 10.30 -10.72 -3.57
CA VAL A 269 8.85 -10.55 -3.64
C VAL A 269 8.12 -11.84 -4.01
N GLU A 270 8.71 -12.71 -4.83
CA GLU A 270 8.15 -14.02 -5.19
C GLU A 270 7.99 -14.93 -3.97
N GLU A 271 9.01 -15.00 -3.12
CA GLU A 271 8.96 -15.81 -1.89
C GLU A 271 7.98 -15.16 -0.88
N MET A 272 7.98 -13.83 -0.78
CA MET A 272 7.01 -13.12 0.04
C MET A 272 5.57 -13.39 -0.39
N ASN A 273 5.31 -13.43 -1.69
CA ASN A 273 3.99 -13.78 -2.22
C ASN A 273 3.53 -15.18 -1.79
N LYS A 274 4.43 -16.18 -1.81
CA LYS A 274 4.11 -17.52 -1.31
C LYS A 274 3.73 -17.51 0.17
N ILE A 275 4.47 -16.78 0.99
CA ILE A 275 4.19 -16.60 2.42
C ILE A 275 2.84 -15.87 2.61
N ASN A 276 2.59 -14.79 1.86
CA ASN A 276 1.36 -14.04 1.93
C ASN A 276 0.14 -14.88 1.52
N MET A 277 0.26 -15.68 0.47
CA MET A 277 -0.79 -16.63 0.06
C MET A 277 -1.07 -17.67 1.14
N LYS A 278 -0.03 -18.23 1.79
CA LYS A 278 -0.19 -19.15 2.91
C LYS A 278 -0.96 -18.50 4.07
N LYS A 279 -0.55 -17.31 4.50
CA LYS A 279 -1.23 -16.54 5.55
C LYS A 279 -2.69 -16.27 5.21
N SER A 280 -2.92 -15.79 3.98
CA SER A 280 -4.25 -15.46 3.49
C SER A 280 -5.18 -16.68 3.45
N ASN A 281 -4.70 -17.81 2.94
CA ASN A 281 -5.47 -19.04 2.88
C ASN A 281 -5.85 -19.53 4.28
N LEU A 282 -4.88 -19.58 5.22
CA LEU A 282 -5.14 -19.98 6.61
C LEU A 282 -6.31 -19.20 7.23
N LEU A 283 -6.33 -17.88 7.09
CA LEU A 283 -7.39 -17.07 7.70
C LEU A 283 -8.72 -17.19 6.94
N TYR A 284 -8.72 -17.20 5.59
CA TYR A 284 -9.97 -17.36 4.84
C TYR A 284 -10.59 -18.75 4.98
N GLU A 285 -9.77 -19.81 5.07
CA GLU A 285 -10.26 -21.15 5.35
C GLU A 285 -10.98 -21.19 6.71
N GLU A 286 -10.43 -20.54 7.72
CA GLU A 286 -11.06 -20.43 9.01
C GLU A 286 -12.35 -19.60 8.97
N ILE A 287 -12.35 -18.43 8.33
CA ILE A 287 -13.55 -17.59 8.18
C ILE A 287 -14.67 -18.35 7.45
N ASP A 288 -14.33 -19.10 6.39
CA ASP A 288 -15.30 -19.85 5.59
C ASP A 288 -15.80 -21.13 6.30
N ARG A 289 -14.99 -21.74 7.19
CA ARG A 289 -15.33 -22.95 7.96
C ARG A 289 -16.15 -22.62 9.22
N ASN A 290 -15.80 -21.54 9.88
CA ASN A 290 -16.32 -21.20 11.21
C ASN A 290 -17.79 -20.77 11.14
N SER A 291 -18.64 -21.39 11.95
CA SER A 291 -20.08 -21.14 11.90
C SER A 291 -20.51 -19.78 12.47
N MET A 292 -19.62 -19.12 13.21
CA MET A 292 -19.89 -17.84 13.87
C MET A 292 -19.44 -16.64 13.05
N PHE A 293 -18.68 -16.85 11.97
CA PHE A 293 -18.10 -15.77 11.14
C PHE A 293 -18.50 -15.90 9.68
N VAL A 294 -18.52 -14.78 8.97
CA VAL A 294 -18.70 -14.72 7.52
C VAL A 294 -17.87 -13.61 6.90
N GLY A 295 -17.18 -13.91 5.80
CA GLY A 295 -16.40 -12.92 5.05
C GLY A 295 -17.28 -11.89 4.37
N THR A 296 -16.87 -10.63 4.33
CA THR A 296 -17.66 -9.54 3.77
C THR A 296 -17.55 -9.43 2.25
N VAL A 297 -16.48 -9.95 1.64
CA VAL A 297 -16.25 -9.88 0.19
C VAL A 297 -17.09 -10.94 -0.52
N ALA A 298 -17.91 -10.50 -1.48
CA ALA A 298 -18.91 -11.34 -2.15
C ALA A 298 -18.28 -12.45 -3.00
N ASN A 299 -17.23 -12.12 -3.77
CA ASN A 299 -16.57 -13.07 -4.66
C ASN A 299 -15.20 -13.45 -4.08
N LYS A 300 -14.90 -14.75 -3.98
CA LYS A 300 -13.59 -15.21 -3.43
C LYS A 300 -12.41 -14.72 -4.25
N GLU A 301 -12.56 -14.56 -5.56
CA GLU A 301 -11.54 -14.04 -6.45
C GLU A 301 -11.18 -12.56 -6.21
N ASP A 302 -12.11 -11.80 -5.64
CA ASP A 302 -11.95 -10.38 -5.31
C ASP A 302 -11.34 -10.18 -3.90
N ARG A 303 -11.14 -11.24 -3.11
CA ARG A 303 -10.61 -11.18 -1.74
C ARG A 303 -9.16 -10.69 -1.72
N SER A 304 -8.88 -9.75 -0.83
CA SER A 304 -7.52 -9.26 -0.57
C SER A 304 -6.66 -10.31 0.12
N ILE A 305 -5.41 -10.45 -0.30
CA ILE A 305 -4.40 -11.24 0.42
C ILE A 305 -3.74 -10.47 1.57
N MET A 306 -4.00 -9.15 1.65
CA MET A 306 -3.43 -8.26 2.66
C MET A 306 -4.41 -7.88 3.77
N ASN A 307 -5.68 -7.63 3.44
CA ASN A 307 -6.67 -7.13 4.38
C ASN A 307 -7.90 -8.01 4.38
N HIS A 308 -8.01 -8.85 5.40
CA HIS A 308 -9.11 -9.81 5.56
C HIS A 308 -10.22 -9.16 6.37
N CYS A 309 -11.42 -9.07 5.79
CA CYS A 309 -12.59 -8.46 6.43
C CYS A 309 -13.69 -9.50 6.63
N TRP A 310 -14.23 -9.55 7.85
CA TRP A 310 -15.33 -10.45 8.21
C TRP A 310 -16.23 -9.86 9.27
N VAL A 311 -17.41 -10.43 9.46
CA VAL A 311 -18.39 -10.06 10.48
C VAL A 311 -18.86 -11.30 11.22
N MET A 312 -19.64 -11.11 12.28
CA MET A 312 -20.36 -12.23 12.89
C MET A 312 -21.38 -12.79 11.89
N ALA A 313 -21.53 -14.10 11.84
CA ALA A 313 -22.54 -14.76 11.01
C ALA A 313 -23.96 -14.45 11.52
N PRO A 314 -25.01 -14.57 10.67
CA PRO A 314 -26.38 -14.38 11.08
C PRO A 314 -26.76 -15.25 12.29
N GLY A 315 -27.35 -14.62 13.29
CA GLY A 315 -27.70 -15.26 14.58
C GLY A 315 -26.62 -15.18 15.68
N TYR A 316 -25.45 -14.62 15.37
CA TYR A 316 -24.36 -14.40 16.33
C TYR A 316 -23.94 -12.94 16.45
N GLU A 317 -24.71 -11.99 15.91
CA GLU A 317 -24.36 -10.57 15.83
C GLU A 317 -24.13 -9.96 17.23
N ASP A 318 -24.84 -10.45 18.24
CA ASP A 318 -24.70 -10.07 19.67
C ASP A 318 -23.36 -10.51 20.29
N LYS A 319 -22.63 -11.44 19.66
CA LYS A 319 -21.35 -11.95 20.14
C LYS A 319 -20.14 -11.09 19.73
N GLN A 320 -20.32 -10.03 18.93
CA GLN A 320 -19.21 -9.22 18.40
C GLN A 320 -18.31 -8.67 19.51
N ASP A 321 -18.91 -8.06 20.54
CA ASP A 321 -18.13 -7.47 21.65
C ASP A 321 -17.48 -8.54 22.52
N ALA A 322 -18.13 -9.70 22.70
CA ALA A 322 -17.57 -10.85 23.40
C ALA A 322 -16.34 -11.40 22.66
N PHE A 323 -16.40 -11.52 21.31
CA PHE A 323 -15.25 -11.94 20.52
C PHE A 323 -14.11 -10.92 20.62
N MET A 324 -14.40 -9.62 20.54
CA MET A 324 -13.37 -8.57 20.68
C MET A 324 -12.67 -8.64 22.05
N ALA A 325 -13.41 -8.88 23.13
CA ALA A 325 -12.83 -9.04 24.47
C ALA A 325 -11.96 -10.30 24.53
N PHE A 326 -12.46 -11.43 24.03
CA PHE A 326 -11.73 -12.70 24.00
C PHE A 326 -10.45 -12.62 23.16
N ALA A 327 -10.53 -12.03 21.97
CA ALA A 327 -9.38 -11.85 21.10
C ALA A 327 -8.29 -10.97 21.75
N LYS A 328 -8.69 -9.94 22.51
CA LYS A 328 -7.75 -9.12 23.30
C LYS A 328 -7.05 -9.96 24.38
N GLU A 329 -7.76 -10.86 25.07
CA GLU A 329 -7.17 -11.80 26.04
C GLU A 329 -6.17 -12.76 25.36
N CYS A 330 -6.45 -13.16 24.11
CA CYS A 330 -5.53 -13.93 23.27
C CYS A 330 -4.34 -13.12 22.71
N GLY A 331 -4.21 -11.82 23.04
CA GLY A 331 -3.11 -10.97 22.58
C GLY A 331 -3.31 -10.35 21.20
N MET A 332 -4.51 -10.45 20.61
CA MET A 332 -4.80 -9.87 19.29
C MET A 332 -4.99 -8.36 19.35
N VAL A 333 -4.25 -7.59 18.56
CA VAL A 333 -4.32 -6.13 18.48
C VAL A 333 -4.65 -5.72 17.04
N GLY A 334 -5.52 -4.71 16.89
CA GLY A 334 -5.82 -4.11 15.61
C GLY A 334 -6.83 -4.86 14.74
N ILE A 335 -7.57 -5.85 15.29
CA ILE A 335 -8.55 -6.65 14.54
C ILE A 335 -9.95 -6.01 14.44
N LYS A 336 -10.21 -4.87 15.10
CA LYS A 336 -11.48 -4.16 14.94
C LYS A 336 -11.64 -3.64 13.53
N GLY A 337 -12.78 -3.92 12.90
CA GLY A 337 -13.12 -3.41 11.56
C GLY A 337 -13.19 -1.88 11.50
N HIS A 338 -13.09 -1.33 10.30
CA HIS A 338 -13.18 0.12 10.13
C HIS A 338 -14.59 0.61 10.52
N ARG A 339 -14.66 1.81 11.14
CA ARG A 339 -15.92 2.42 11.65
C ARG A 339 -17.06 2.51 10.62
N SER A 340 -16.73 2.56 9.31
CA SER A 340 -17.72 2.63 8.22
C SER A 340 -18.28 1.29 7.79
N VAL A 341 -17.66 0.17 8.21
CA VAL A 341 -18.04 -1.21 7.82
C VAL A 341 -18.46 -2.02 9.04
N GLY A 342 -17.82 -1.76 10.19
CA GLY A 342 -18.00 -2.57 11.39
C GLY A 342 -17.23 -3.90 11.31
N GLY A 343 -17.64 -4.87 12.13
CA GLY A 343 -17.05 -6.20 12.17
C GLY A 343 -15.57 -6.22 12.50
N PHE A 344 -14.82 -7.05 11.79
CA PHE A 344 -13.42 -7.33 12.07
C PHE A 344 -12.59 -7.15 10.80
N ARG A 345 -11.30 -6.86 11.00
CA ARG A 345 -10.31 -6.81 9.92
C ARG A 345 -8.94 -7.19 10.46
N ALA A 346 -8.29 -8.17 9.87
CA ALA A 346 -6.89 -8.45 10.08
C ALA A 346 -6.07 -8.00 8.87
N SER A 347 -5.00 -7.25 9.11
CA SER A 347 -4.07 -6.82 8.06
C SER A 347 -2.82 -7.70 8.13
N LEU A 348 -2.64 -8.57 7.12
CA LEU A 348 -1.58 -9.56 7.03
C LEU A 348 -0.41 -9.07 6.17
N TYR A 349 0.06 -7.84 6.41
CA TYR A 349 1.17 -7.28 5.66
C TYR A 349 2.44 -8.14 5.76
N ASN A 350 3.43 -7.85 4.95
CA ASN A 350 4.61 -8.70 4.78
C ASN A 350 5.26 -9.12 6.11
N ALA A 351 5.42 -8.20 7.05
CA ALA A 351 6.06 -8.48 8.34
C ALA A 351 5.16 -9.19 9.38
N CYS A 352 3.85 -9.34 9.11
CA CYS A 352 2.98 -10.21 9.88
C CYS A 352 3.36 -11.67 9.59
N THR A 353 3.67 -12.45 10.62
CA THR A 353 4.18 -13.82 10.44
C THR A 353 3.06 -14.84 10.25
N VAL A 354 3.41 -16.04 9.79
CA VAL A 354 2.46 -17.16 9.71
C VAL A 354 1.96 -17.53 11.10
N GLU A 355 2.83 -17.52 12.09
CA GLU A 355 2.53 -17.82 13.50
C GLU A 355 1.52 -16.83 14.10
N ASP A 356 1.57 -15.54 13.71
CA ASP A 356 0.57 -14.54 14.11
C ASP A 356 -0.82 -14.94 13.58
N VAL A 357 -0.89 -15.39 12.32
CA VAL A 357 -2.15 -15.82 11.70
C VAL A 357 -2.66 -17.12 12.30
N GLU A 358 -1.79 -18.09 12.57
CA GLU A 358 -2.14 -19.34 13.26
C GLU A 358 -2.70 -19.07 14.65
N ALA A 359 -2.14 -18.11 15.40
CA ALA A 359 -2.64 -17.68 16.68
C ALA A 359 -4.04 -17.05 16.58
N LEU A 360 -4.29 -16.23 15.55
CA LEU A 360 -5.64 -15.66 15.32
C LEU A 360 -6.65 -16.76 14.95
N VAL A 361 -6.29 -17.69 14.10
CA VAL A 361 -7.12 -18.83 13.72
C VAL A 361 -7.46 -19.67 14.96
N ALA A 362 -6.47 -20.01 15.79
CA ALA A 362 -6.70 -20.74 17.04
C ALA A 362 -7.64 -19.98 18.01
N CYS A 363 -7.49 -18.65 18.10
CA CYS A 363 -8.39 -17.80 18.88
C CYS A 363 -9.83 -17.86 18.35
N MET A 364 -10.04 -17.81 17.03
CA MET A 364 -11.38 -17.92 16.42
C MET A 364 -12.03 -19.29 16.68
N GLN A 365 -11.24 -20.37 16.55
CA GLN A 365 -11.69 -21.74 16.82
C GLN A 365 -12.09 -21.96 18.27
N GLU A 366 -11.28 -21.47 19.21
CA GLU A 366 -11.56 -21.61 20.64
C GLU A 366 -12.78 -20.78 21.06
N PHE A 367 -12.97 -19.59 20.43
CA PHE A 367 -14.18 -18.79 20.65
C PHE A 367 -15.42 -19.51 20.15
N GLU A 368 -15.41 -20.11 18.96
CA GLU A 368 -16.51 -20.91 18.42
C GLU A 368 -16.86 -22.06 19.37
N LYS A 369 -15.86 -22.82 19.84
CA LYS A 369 -16.04 -23.95 20.75
C LYS A 369 -16.69 -23.57 22.06
N LYS A 370 -16.41 -22.37 22.60
CA LYS A 370 -16.96 -21.89 23.86
C LYS A 370 -18.35 -21.28 23.73
N ASN A 371 -18.77 -20.87 22.56
CA ASN A 371 -20.00 -20.10 22.34
C ASN A 371 -21.03 -20.79 21.44
N LYS A 372 -20.72 -21.99 20.99
CA LYS A 372 -21.63 -22.90 20.27
C LYS A 372 -22.33 -23.87 21.23
#